data_190575d092f2cb8bb0ffe79958db12fb
#
_entry.id   190575d092f2cb8bb0ffe79958db12fb
#
_cell.length_a   1.000
_cell.length_b   1.000
_cell.length_c   1.000
_cell.angle_alpha   90.00
_cell.angle_beta   90.00
_cell.angle_gamma   90.00
#
_symmetry.space_group_name_H-M   'P 1'
#
loop_
_entity.id
_entity.type
_entity.pdbx_description
1 polymer ?
#
loop_
_entity_poly.entity_id
_entity_poly.type
_entity_poly.pdbx_seq_one_letter_code
_entity_poly.pdbx_strand_id
1 'polypeptide(L)'
;MTFNHIVFKNLRQNLKHYAMYLFSLFFSIVLYFSFTTLQFTKGVNNDDSMAIIKKGALVGSIFLFIIIVIFLMYANHLFVKRRTREFALFQLIGLTRQNILKMLALEQMIVFLITGVVGVLCGIAGAQLLLSIVSKLMSLSINLSIHFEPMALVLTIFMLIIAYVLILFQSALFLKRRSILSMMKDSIKTDATTAKVTTAEVISGVLGIAMIALGYYMATEMFGTFKALTMAMTSPFIILFLTVVGAYLFFRSSVSLIFKTLKKSKNGRVSITDVVFTSSIMYRMKKNAMSLTIIAIISAVTVTILCFAALSKSNTDQTLTSMAPNEFNVVATQDAKQFETKLSQQQITFSKNTYETITVDNVNDQVITLENGSDSGRTNSILSANNKLTGNNAIITNTKSLPNIINIHLNKDLVVKGTKNETFRVTQEDKGKVYPLNLSFNSPVIEVSPEKYQQLKTQNNVHTFYGYDIKQTSQKEKAQAIAKQFGDKVITYDEMKKEVDATNGILIFVTSFLGLAFLVAAGCIIYIKQMDETEDELSNFRILKRIGFTHTDMLKGLLLKITFNFGLPLLIAILHAVFAAIAFMKLMGNISFMPVIVVIVVYTLIYITFALIAFVHSNKLIKKTI
;
A
#
# COMPACT_ATOMS: atom_id res chain seq x y z
N MET A 1 28.50 6.55 -44.13
CA MET A 1 27.26 6.41 -43.28
C MET A 1 27.19 7.60 -42.35
N THR A 2 26.11 8.37 -42.41
CA THR A 2 25.92 9.50 -41.50
C THR A 2 25.57 8.97 -40.08
N PHE A 3 25.98 9.68 -39.05
CA PHE A 3 25.76 9.33 -37.64
C PHE A 3 24.26 9.02 -37.35
N ASN A 4 23.34 9.79 -37.93
CA ASN A 4 21.90 9.57 -37.80
C ASN A 4 21.42 8.24 -38.41
N HIS A 5 22.04 7.79 -39.50
CA HIS A 5 21.72 6.50 -40.11
C HIS A 5 22.10 5.32 -39.21
N ILE A 6 23.24 5.44 -38.49
CA ILE A 6 23.66 4.45 -37.49
C ILE A 6 22.67 4.37 -36.34
N VAL A 7 22.19 5.53 -35.83
CA VAL A 7 21.20 5.61 -34.74
C VAL A 7 19.91 4.91 -35.15
N PHE A 8 19.35 5.23 -36.32
CA PHE A 8 18.09 4.64 -36.79
C PHE A 8 18.19 3.13 -37.04
N LYS A 9 19.30 2.68 -37.64
CA LYS A 9 19.54 1.26 -37.88
C LYS A 9 19.69 0.49 -36.58
N ASN A 10 20.38 1.07 -35.61
CA ASN A 10 20.56 0.49 -34.28
C ASN A 10 19.23 0.38 -33.51
N LEU A 11 18.44 1.44 -33.55
CA LEU A 11 17.10 1.46 -32.94
C LEU A 11 16.21 0.35 -33.52
N ARG A 12 16.18 0.19 -34.84
CA ARG A 12 15.39 -0.83 -35.54
C ARG A 12 15.86 -2.26 -35.23
N GLN A 13 17.16 -2.49 -35.13
CA GLN A 13 17.71 -3.81 -34.80
C GLN A 13 17.45 -4.21 -33.36
N ASN A 14 17.43 -3.24 -32.45
CA ASN A 14 17.26 -3.45 -31.02
C ASN A 14 15.81 -3.31 -30.52
N LEU A 15 14.83 -3.08 -31.42
CA LEU A 15 13.41 -2.88 -31.04
C LEU A 15 12.87 -3.99 -30.11
N LYS A 16 13.30 -5.24 -30.31
CA LYS A 16 12.89 -6.36 -29.43
C LYS A 16 13.44 -6.23 -28.01
N HIS A 17 14.62 -5.68 -27.84
CA HIS A 17 15.24 -5.41 -26.54
C HIS A 17 14.62 -4.17 -25.88
N TYR A 18 14.09 -3.23 -26.68
CA TYR A 18 13.36 -2.06 -26.21
C TYR A 18 11.93 -2.37 -25.74
N ALA A 19 11.31 -3.48 -26.18
CA ALA A 19 9.87 -3.71 -26.00
C ALA A 19 9.40 -3.53 -24.55
N MET A 20 10.13 -4.09 -23.58
CA MET A 20 9.75 -3.96 -22.16
C MET A 20 10.04 -2.57 -21.59
N TYR A 21 11.11 -1.93 -22.03
CA TYR A 21 11.39 -0.56 -21.67
C TYR A 21 10.33 0.40 -22.23
N LEU A 22 9.95 0.22 -23.50
CA LEU A 22 8.86 0.95 -24.15
C LEU A 22 7.52 0.74 -23.42
N PHE A 23 7.20 -0.50 -23.05
CA PHE A 23 6.00 -0.82 -22.28
C PHE A 23 6.01 -0.11 -20.92
N SER A 24 7.15 -0.15 -20.21
CA SER A 24 7.31 0.52 -18.92
C SER A 24 7.10 2.03 -19.04
N LEU A 25 7.72 2.65 -20.04
CA LEU A 25 7.60 4.08 -20.30
C LEU A 25 6.17 4.46 -20.70
N PHE A 26 5.58 3.73 -21.65
CA PHE A 26 4.20 3.91 -22.09
C PHE A 26 3.23 3.85 -20.91
N PHE A 27 3.31 2.80 -20.11
CA PHE A 27 2.41 2.61 -18.98
C PHE A 27 2.58 3.69 -17.92
N SER A 28 3.82 4.12 -17.66
CA SER A 28 4.13 5.24 -16.77
C SER A 28 3.48 6.54 -17.22
N ILE A 29 3.52 6.82 -18.52
CA ILE A 29 2.92 8.04 -19.11
C ILE A 29 1.40 7.98 -19.00
N VAL A 30 0.79 6.84 -19.37
CA VAL A 30 -0.66 6.62 -19.27
C VAL A 30 -1.12 6.85 -17.83
N LEU A 31 -0.47 6.20 -16.86
CA LEU A 31 -0.82 6.33 -15.44
C LEU A 31 -0.68 7.76 -14.94
N TYR A 32 0.46 8.40 -15.23
CA TYR A 32 0.73 9.75 -14.73
C TYR A 32 -0.23 10.78 -15.32
N PHE A 33 -0.42 10.76 -16.64
CA PHE A 33 -1.33 11.67 -17.32
C PHE A 33 -2.77 11.47 -16.83
N SER A 34 -3.24 10.22 -16.77
CA SER A 34 -4.60 9.90 -16.30
C SER A 34 -4.84 10.40 -14.88
N PHE A 35 -3.87 10.22 -14.00
CA PHE A 35 -4.01 10.61 -12.60
C PHE A 35 -3.91 12.13 -12.40
N THR A 36 -2.98 12.80 -13.11
CA THR A 36 -2.86 14.26 -13.03
C THR A 36 -4.05 14.99 -13.63
N THR A 37 -4.74 14.40 -14.60
CA THR A 37 -5.98 14.96 -15.16
C THR A 37 -7.06 15.15 -14.10
N LEU A 38 -7.14 14.27 -13.10
CA LEU A 38 -8.10 14.38 -11.99
C LEU A 38 -7.94 15.67 -11.17
N GLN A 39 -6.71 16.23 -11.08
CA GLN A 39 -6.47 17.48 -10.34
C GLN A 39 -7.15 18.69 -10.96
N PHE A 40 -7.33 18.66 -12.30
CA PHE A 40 -7.80 19.79 -13.08
C PHE A 40 -9.23 19.62 -13.57
N THR A 41 -9.83 18.45 -13.35
CA THR A 41 -11.23 18.19 -13.76
C THR A 41 -12.17 19.17 -13.07
N LYS A 42 -13.01 19.85 -13.87
CA LYS A 42 -14.02 20.79 -13.38
C LYS A 42 -15.26 20.00 -12.96
N GLY A 43 -15.62 20.07 -11.68
CA GLY A 43 -16.88 19.52 -11.17
C GLY A 43 -18.07 20.39 -11.56
N VAL A 44 -19.25 19.77 -11.68
CA VAL A 44 -20.48 20.42 -12.10
C VAL A 44 -21.04 21.36 -11.03
N ASN A 45 -20.67 21.22 -9.77
CA ASN A 45 -21.04 22.12 -8.67
C ASN A 45 -19.85 22.36 -7.75
N ASN A 46 -19.83 23.51 -7.06
CA ASN A 46 -18.81 23.93 -6.07
C ASN A 46 -18.87 23.07 -4.77
N ASP A 47 -18.94 21.75 -4.89
CA ASP A 47 -18.99 20.86 -3.75
C ASP A 47 -17.61 20.70 -3.11
N ASP A 48 -17.55 20.75 -1.77
CA ASP A 48 -16.35 20.50 -0.96
C ASP A 48 -15.68 19.16 -1.31
N SER A 49 -16.46 18.18 -1.75
CA SER A 49 -15.99 16.87 -2.23
C SER A 49 -15.01 16.98 -3.40
N MET A 50 -15.21 17.94 -4.33
CA MET A 50 -14.28 18.19 -5.44
C MET A 50 -12.96 18.78 -4.97
N ALA A 51 -12.97 19.63 -3.96
CA ALA A 51 -11.76 20.17 -3.36
C ALA A 51 -10.91 19.06 -2.73
N ILE A 52 -11.56 18.06 -2.10
CA ILE A 52 -10.91 16.88 -1.52
C ILE A 52 -10.28 16.03 -2.61
N ILE A 53 -10.99 15.76 -3.73
CA ILE A 53 -10.45 15.01 -4.88
C ILE A 53 -9.20 15.69 -5.43
N LYS A 54 -9.24 17.00 -5.66
CA LYS A 54 -8.12 17.76 -6.22
C LYS A 54 -6.89 17.72 -5.29
N LYS A 55 -7.07 17.91 -3.98
CA LYS A 55 -5.99 17.82 -2.99
C LYS A 55 -5.41 16.41 -2.91
N GLY A 56 -6.25 15.38 -2.87
CA GLY A 56 -5.82 13.97 -2.86
C GLY A 56 -5.08 13.59 -4.14
N ALA A 57 -5.59 13.99 -5.30
CA ALA A 57 -4.95 13.78 -6.58
C ALA A 57 -3.61 14.52 -6.70
N LEU A 58 -3.47 15.72 -6.13
CA LEU A 58 -2.20 16.45 -6.06
C LEU A 58 -1.16 15.66 -5.28
N VAL A 59 -1.49 15.24 -4.07
CA VAL A 59 -0.57 14.46 -3.22
C VAL A 59 -0.20 13.15 -3.91
N GLY A 60 -1.18 12.41 -4.43
CA GLY A 60 -0.94 11.16 -5.13
C GLY A 60 -0.09 11.33 -6.39
N SER A 61 -0.24 12.42 -7.16
CA SER A 61 0.57 12.68 -8.35
C SER A 61 2.04 12.97 -8.01
N ILE A 62 2.33 13.61 -6.88
CA ILE A 62 3.70 13.82 -6.41
C ILE A 62 4.36 12.47 -6.08
N PHE A 63 3.66 11.62 -5.34
CA PHE A 63 4.16 10.27 -5.07
C PHE A 63 4.36 9.46 -6.35
N LEU A 64 3.37 9.50 -7.24
CA LEU A 64 3.43 8.79 -8.53
C LEU A 64 4.60 9.28 -9.39
N PHE A 65 4.85 10.59 -9.42
CA PHE A 65 6.01 11.19 -10.10
C PHE A 65 7.33 10.59 -9.60
N ILE A 66 7.53 10.58 -8.28
CA ILE A 66 8.77 10.04 -7.66
C ILE A 66 8.94 8.56 -8.01
N ILE A 67 7.87 7.78 -7.88
CA ILE A 67 7.87 6.34 -8.17
C ILE A 67 8.23 6.08 -9.63
N ILE A 68 7.57 6.77 -10.56
CA ILE A 68 7.80 6.61 -12.00
C ILE A 68 9.23 6.96 -12.37
N VAL A 69 9.76 8.05 -11.85
CA VAL A 69 11.15 8.47 -12.14
C VAL A 69 12.15 7.39 -11.64
N ILE A 70 11.99 6.90 -10.41
CA ILE A 70 12.83 5.83 -9.86
C ILE A 70 12.71 4.55 -10.72
N PHE A 71 11.49 4.19 -11.08
CA PHE A 71 11.21 3.02 -11.91
C PHE A 71 11.86 3.12 -13.30
N LEU A 72 11.70 4.26 -13.98
CA LEU A 72 12.27 4.49 -15.30
C LEU A 72 13.82 4.51 -15.24
N MET A 73 14.40 5.09 -14.20
CA MET A 73 15.87 5.02 -13.99
C MET A 73 16.34 3.59 -13.79
N TYR A 74 15.62 2.77 -13.05
CA TYR A 74 15.97 1.36 -12.87
C TYR A 74 15.82 0.56 -14.17
N ALA A 75 14.72 0.75 -14.91
CA ALA A 75 14.49 0.12 -16.20
C ALA A 75 15.61 0.50 -17.20
N ASN A 76 15.99 1.79 -17.25
CA ASN A 76 17.10 2.26 -18.08
C ASN A 76 18.44 1.65 -17.65
N HIS A 77 18.71 1.54 -16.35
CA HIS A 77 19.93 0.91 -15.85
C HIS A 77 20.10 -0.51 -16.40
N LEU A 78 19.04 -1.31 -16.36
CA LEU A 78 19.05 -2.67 -16.89
C LEU A 78 19.19 -2.67 -18.43
N PHE A 79 18.54 -1.74 -19.10
CA PHE A 79 18.63 -1.57 -20.55
C PHE A 79 20.07 -1.21 -21.00
N VAL A 80 20.69 -0.21 -20.38
CA VAL A 80 22.06 0.21 -20.68
C VAL A 80 23.07 -0.91 -20.38
N LYS A 81 22.85 -1.65 -19.28
CA LYS A 81 23.69 -2.78 -18.88
C LYS A 81 23.70 -3.89 -19.96
N ARG A 82 22.57 -4.20 -20.58
CA ARG A 82 22.47 -5.18 -21.67
C ARG A 82 23.29 -4.81 -22.89
N ARG A 83 23.40 -3.53 -23.18
CA ARG A 83 24.13 -3.00 -24.35
C ARG A 83 25.60 -2.71 -24.08
N THR A 84 26.13 -3.13 -22.93
CA THR A 84 27.51 -2.83 -22.51
C THR A 84 28.53 -3.32 -23.54
N ARG A 85 28.32 -4.50 -24.17
CA ARG A 85 29.19 -5.03 -25.22
C ARG A 85 29.15 -4.21 -26.50
N GLU A 86 27.99 -3.74 -26.93
CA GLU A 86 27.82 -2.85 -28.08
C GLU A 86 28.63 -1.57 -27.87
N PHE A 87 28.53 -0.96 -26.67
CA PHE A 87 29.29 0.24 -26.33
C PHE A 87 30.80 0.01 -26.32
N ALA A 88 31.26 -1.16 -25.86
CA ALA A 88 32.66 -1.54 -25.94
C ALA A 88 33.13 -1.66 -27.38
N LEU A 89 32.35 -2.31 -28.26
CA LEU A 89 32.67 -2.41 -29.70
C LEU A 89 32.72 -1.04 -30.37
N PHE A 90 31.76 -0.15 -30.07
CA PHE A 90 31.80 1.22 -30.61
C PHE A 90 33.03 1.99 -30.18
N GLN A 91 33.52 1.82 -28.95
CA GLN A 91 34.78 2.43 -28.50
C GLN A 91 35.99 1.82 -29.17
N LEU A 92 36.00 0.51 -29.46
CA LEU A 92 37.07 -0.14 -30.20
C LEU A 92 37.18 0.34 -31.65
N ILE A 93 36.06 0.68 -32.29
CA ILE A 93 36.01 1.24 -33.66
C ILE A 93 36.36 2.75 -33.65
N GLY A 94 36.61 3.35 -32.46
CA GLY A 94 37.09 4.72 -32.35
C GLY A 94 36.02 5.75 -31.94
N LEU A 95 34.77 5.33 -31.61
CA LEU A 95 33.78 6.28 -31.07
C LEU A 95 34.16 6.70 -29.64
N THR A 96 34.16 8.00 -29.40
CA THR A 96 34.38 8.54 -28.07
C THR A 96 33.17 8.28 -27.16
N ARG A 97 33.37 8.29 -25.84
CA ARG A 97 32.27 8.16 -24.86
C ARG A 97 31.20 9.22 -25.05
N GLN A 98 31.58 10.43 -25.43
CA GLN A 98 30.64 11.52 -25.72
C GLN A 98 29.79 11.21 -26.96
N ASN A 99 30.36 10.62 -28.02
CA ASN A 99 29.59 10.24 -29.22
C ASN A 99 28.59 9.11 -28.89
N ILE A 100 28.98 8.14 -28.05
CA ILE A 100 28.06 7.09 -27.58
C ILE A 100 26.94 7.69 -26.73
N LEU A 101 27.25 8.66 -25.86
CA LEU A 101 26.23 9.34 -25.06
C LEU A 101 25.26 10.16 -25.93
N LYS A 102 25.78 10.87 -26.96
CA LYS A 102 24.94 11.58 -27.96
C LYS A 102 24.03 10.61 -28.72
N MET A 103 24.54 9.44 -29.07
CA MET A 103 23.76 8.38 -29.75
C MET A 103 22.62 7.90 -28.81
N LEU A 104 22.94 7.59 -27.56
CA LEU A 104 21.93 7.21 -26.56
C LEU A 104 20.90 8.32 -26.32
N ALA A 105 21.33 9.57 -26.25
CA ALA A 105 20.43 10.72 -26.08
C ALA A 105 19.43 10.81 -27.23
N LEU A 106 19.89 10.71 -28.48
CA LEU A 106 19.00 10.74 -29.65
C LEU A 106 18.04 9.54 -29.68
N GLU A 107 18.55 8.33 -29.41
CA GLU A 107 17.70 7.13 -29.31
C GLU A 107 16.61 7.30 -28.24
N GLN A 108 16.97 7.74 -27.05
CA GLN A 108 16.03 7.96 -25.94
C GLN A 108 15.03 9.08 -26.27
N MET A 109 15.48 10.18 -26.90
CA MET A 109 14.60 11.27 -27.30
C MET A 109 13.50 10.79 -28.25
N ILE A 110 13.85 9.99 -29.26
CA ILE A 110 12.88 9.43 -30.22
C ILE A 110 11.88 8.52 -29.49
N VAL A 111 12.40 7.65 -28.59
CA VAL A 111 11.58 6.74 -27.79
C VAL A 111 10.60 7.52 -26.90
N PHE A 112 11.06 8.57 -26.19
CA PHE A 112 10.24 9.39 -25.33
C PHE A 112 9.17 10.17 -26.10
N LEU A 113 9.50 10.69 -27.28
CA LEU A 113 8.53 11.40 -28.13
C LEU A 113 7.42 10.47 -28.62
N ILE A 114 7.78 9.32 -29.21
CA ILE A 114 6.79 8.38 -29.74
C ILE A 114 5.91 7.82 -28.64
N THR A 115 6.50 7.33 -27.55
CA THR A 115 5.74 6.78 -26.41
C THR A 115 4.99 7.88 -25.66
N GLY A 116 5.50 9.11 -25.64
CA GLY A 116 4.86 10.27 -25.07
C GLY A 116 3.53 10.57 -25.73
N VAL A 117 3.54 10.68 -27.06
CA VAL A 117 2.32 10.95 -27.83
C VAL A 117 1.29 9.83 -27.66
N VAL A 118 1.71 8.57 -27.87
CA VAL A 118 0.80 7.42 -27.75
C VAL A 118 0.30 7.26 -26.30
N GLY A 119 1.18 7.46 -25.31
CA GLY A 119 0.85 7.38 -23.90
C GLY A 119 -0.15 8.43 -23.45
N VAL A 120 -0.02 9.68 -23.91
CA VAL A 120 -0.99 10.74 -23.61
C VAL A 120 -2.35 10.46 -24.26
N LEU A 121 -2.38 10.02 -25.52
CA LEU A 121 -3.63 9.64 -26.19
C LEU A 121 -4.37 8.53 -25.44
N CYS A 122 -3.67 7.47 -25.05
CA CYS A 122 -4.25 6.41 -24.21
C CYS A 122 -4.59 6.90 -22.80
N GLY A 123 -3.81 7.85 -22.28
CA GLY A 123 -4.02 8.45 -20.97
C GLY A 123 -5.31 9.26 -20.86
N ILE A 124 -5.81 9.85 -21.97
CA ILE A 124 -7.12 10.51 -21.99
C ILE A 124 -8.24 9.49 -21.69
N ALA A 125 -8.22 8.32 -22.33
CA ALA A 125 -9.17 7.25 -22.04
C ALA A 125 -8.98 6.69 -20.61
N GLY A 126 -7.73 6.57 -20.15
CA GLY A 126 -7.39 6.20 -18.77
C GLY A 126 -7.96 7.17 -17.74
N ALA A 127 -7.88 8.49 -18.00
CA ALA A 127 -8.43 9.51 -17.11
C ALA A 127 -9.94 9.37 -16.93
N GLN A 128 -10.68 9.10 -18.02
CA GLN A 128 -12.12 8.87 -17.96
C GLN A 128 -12.48 7.63 -17.13
N LEU A 129 -11.72 6.55 -17.31
CA LEU A 129 -11.89 5.33 -16.52
C LEU A 129 -11.65 5.61 -15.03
N LEU A 130 -10.58 6.34 -14.69
CA LEU A 130 -10.28 6.72 -13.31
C LEU A 130 -11.38 7.61 -12.72
N LEU A 131 -11.87 8.58 -13.46
CA LEU A 131 -12.97 9.45 -13.02
C LEU A 131 -14.24 8.64 -12.72
N SER A 132 -14.55 7.65 -13.56
CA SER A 132 -15.67 6.72 -13.33
C SER A 132 -15.50 5.91 -12.06
N ILE A 133 -14.29 5.46 -11.75
CA ILE A 133 -13.98 4.71 -10.51
C ILE A 133 -14.12 5.63 -9.29
N VAL A 134 -13.56 6.84 -9.35
CA VAL A 134 -13.65 7.83 -8.26
C VAL A 134 -15.10 8.17 -7.96
N SER A 135 -15.90 8.48 -9.00
CA SER A 135 -17.31 8.83 -8.82
C SER A 135 -18.10 7.72 -8.13
N LYS A 136 -17.84 6.46 -8.48
CA LYS A 136 -18.48 5.30 -7.81
C LYS A 136 -18.01 5.12 -6.37
N LEU A 137 -16.71 5.28 -6.10
CA LEU A 137 -16.15 5.11 -4.75
C LEU A 137 -16.64 6.19 -3.78
N MET A 138 -16.82 7.41 -4.28
CA MET A 138 -17.25 8.55 -3.48
C MET A 138 -18.76 8.80 -3.56
N SER A 139 -19.52 7.93 -4.24
CA SER A 139 -20.97 8.08 -4.44
C SER A 139 -21.38 9.44 -5.04
N LEU A 140 -20.54 10.00 -5.93
CA LEU A 140 -20.75 11.30 -6.56
C LEU A 140 -21.41 11.15 -7.92
N SER A 141 -22.36 12.02 -8.23
CA SER A 141 -22.97 12.15 -9.56
C SER A 141 -22.15 13.15 -10.42
N ILE A 142 -21.03 12.66 -11.00
CA ILE A 142 -20.17 13.48 -11.88
C ILE A 142 -20.55 13.22 -13.34
N ASN A 143 -20.75 14.28 -14.12
CA ASN A 143 -20.89 14.17 -15.57
C ASN A 143 -19.56 13.74 -16.20
N LEU A 144 -19.54 12.50 -16.69
CA LEU A 144 -18.37 11.84 -17.27
C LEU A 144 -18.19 12.27 -18.73
N SER A 145 -17.74 13.50 -18.98
CA SER A 145 -17.35 13.93 -20.32
C SER A 145 -15.84 13.79 -20.51
N ILE A 146 -15.43 13.36 -21.71
CA ILE A 146 -14.01 13.30 -22.06
C ILE A 146 -13.51 14.74 -22.18
N HIS A 147 -12.66 15.15 -21.26
CA HIS A 147 -11.99 16.45 -21.31
C HIS A 147 -10.50 16.27 -21.43
N PHE A 148 -9.91 16.96 -22.38
CA PHE A 148 -8.47 17.12 -22.46
C PHE A 148 -8.05 18.27 -21.55
N GLU A 149 -7.21 17.96 -20.56
CA GLU A 149 -6.70 18.95 -19.59
C GLU A 149 -5.29 19.39 -19.98
N PRO A 150 -5.11 20.62 -20.51
CA PRO A 150 -3.80 21.09 -20.98
C PRO A 150 -2.75 21.11 -19.85
N MET A 151 -3.16 21.42 -18.62
CA MET A 151 -2.23 21.48 -17.48
C MET A 151 -1.69 20.09 -17.09
N ALA A 152 -2.50 19.04 -17.22
CA ALA A 152 -2.04 17.65 -17.04
C ALA A 152 -0.99 17.27 -18.10
N LEU A 153 -1.14 17.75 -19.34
CA LEU A 153 -0.14 17.57 -20.39
C LEU A 153 1.17 18.27 -20.03
N VAL A 154 1.12 19.52 -19.57
CA VAL A 154 2.32 20.29 -19.16
C VAL A 154 3.07 19.56 -18.04
N LEU A 155 2.36 19.09 -17.01
CA LEU A 155 2.97 18.32 -15.91
C LEU A 155 3.57 16.99 -16.39
N THR A 156 2.91 16.31 -17.33
CA THR A 156 3.42 15.07 -17.92
C THR A 156 4.69 15.31 -18.74
N ILE A 157 4.72 16.37 -19.56
CA ILE A 157 5.93 16.78 -20.29
C ILE A 157 7.05 17.14 -19.33
N PHE A 158 6.76 17.87 -18.26
CA PHE A 158 7.74 18.21 -17.23
C PHE A 158 8.33 16.96 -16.56
N MET A 159 7.49 15.98 -16.21
CA MET A 159 7.91 14.68 -15.68
C MET A 159 8.82 13.95 -16.66
N LEU A 160 8.45 13.91 -17.96
CA LEU A 160 9.25 13.26 -19.00
C LEU A 160 10.61 13.93 -19.19
N ILE A 161 10.67 15.26 -19.13
CA ILE A 161 11.94 16.00 -19.25
C ILE A 161 12.85 15.66 -18.07
N ILE A 162 12.33 15.67 -16.84
CA ILE A 162 13.13 15.32 -15.67
C ILE A 162 13.61 13.86 -15.75
N ALA A 163 12.72 12.91 -16.08
CA ALA A 163 13.09 11.51 -16.25
C ALA A 163 14.18 11.35 -17.33
N TYR A 164 14.04 12.01 -18.47
CA TYR A 164 15.01 11.99 -19.57
C TYR A 164 16.39 12.50 -19.13
N VAL A 165 16.43 13.66 -18.45
CA VAL A 165 17.69 14.24 -17.96
C VAL A 165 18.38 13.32 -16.96
N LEU A 166 17.62 12.76 -16.00
CA LEU A 166 18.16 11.84 -15.00
C LEU A 166 18.65 10.53 -15.62
N ILE A 167 17.96 10.00 -16.63
CA ILE A 167 18.36 8.81 -17.39
C ILE A 167 19.66 9.06 -18.16
N LEU A 168 19.78 10.21 -18.81
CA LEU A 168 21.02 10.57 -19.50
C LEU A 168 22.19 10.76 -18.53
N PHE A 169 21.96 11.41 -17.41
CA PHE A 169 22.97 11.57 -16.35
C PHE A 169 23.43 10.21 -15.81
N GLN A 170 22.50 9.29 -15.53
CA GLN A 170 22.80 7.93 -15.12
C GLN A 170 23.63 7.18 -16.18
N SER A 171 23.28 7.29 -17.46
CA SER A 171 23.97 6.67 -18.56
C SER A 171 25.39 7.25 -18.75
N ALA A 172 25.56 8.57 -18.56
CA ALA A 172 26.85 9.24 -18.58
C ALA A 172 27.76 8.74 -17.45
N LEU A 173 27.23 8.65 -16.22
CA LEU A 173 27.97 8.08 -15.08
C LEU A 173 28.37 6.63 -15.31
N PHE A 174 27.49 5.82 -15.91
CA PHE A 174 27.75 4.43 -16.24
C PHE A 174 28.94 4.30 -17.23
N LEU A 175 28.91 5.07 -18.31
CA LEU A 175 29.99 5.08 -19.33
C LEU A 175 31.32 5.63 -18.77
N LYS A 176 31.28 6.66 -17.90
CA LYS A 176 32.45 7.27 -17.28
C LYS A 176 33.19 6.30 -16.35
N ARG A 177 32.43 5.52 -15.56
CA ARG A 177 33.00 4.64 -14.51
C ARG A 177 33.54 3.30 -15.04
N ARG A 178 33.32 2.95 -16.32
CA ARG A 178 33.72 1.65 -16.88
C ARG A 178 34.81 1.80 -17.92
N SER A 179 35.80 0.89 -17.88
CA SER A 179 36.82 0.76 -18.93
C SER A 179 36.31 -0.16 -20.04
N ILE A 180 36.86 0.00 -21.26
CA ILE A 180 36.53 -0.86 -22.43
C ILE A 180 36.73 -2.33 -22.08
N LEU A 181 37.86 -2.64 -21.44
CA LEU A 181 38.21 -4.00 -21.03
C LEU A 181 37.19 -4.57 -20.02
N SER A 182 36.73 -3.75 -19.06
CA SER A 182 35.71 -4.19 -18.09
C SER A 182 34.36 -4.46 -18.78
N MET A 183 33.99 -3.62 -19.76
CA MET A 183 32.75 -3.78 -20.52
C MET A 183 32.75 -5.02 -21.41
N MET A 184 33.90 -5.41 -21.93
CA MET A 184 34.07 -6.65 -22.70
C MET A 184 34.15 -7.90 -21.82
N LYS A 185 34.78 -7.80 -20.64
CA LYS A 185 34.96 -8.91 -19.70
C LYS A 185 33.79 -9.14 -18.75
N ASP A 186 32.79 -8.25 -18.68
CA ASP A 186 31.66 -8.38 -17.74
C ASP A 186 30.90 -9.70 -17.90
N SER A 187 30.97 -10.35 -19.05
CA SER A 187 30.39 -11.68 -19.27
C SER A 187 31.30 -12.85 -18.88
N ILE A 188 32.59 -12.57 -18.64
CA ILE A 188 33.62 -13.61 -18.40
C ILE A 188 34.05 -13.61 -16.93
N LYS A 189 33.77 -12.57 -16.18
CA LYS A 189 34.06 -12.54 -14.74
C LYS A 189 33.21 -13.56 -14.01
N THR A 190 33.67 -14.78 -13.98
CA THR A 190 33.38 -15.71 -12.93
C THR A 190 34.06 -15.15 -11.69
N ASP A 191 33.33 -14.40 -10.84
CA ASP A 191 33.82 -14.10 -9.51
C ASP A 191 34.02 -15.46 -8.83
N ALA A 192 35.26 -15.90 -8.74
CA ALA A 192 35.67 -17.05 -7.97
C ALA A 192 35.45 -16.69 -6.48
N THR A 193 34.18 -16.62 -6.06
CA THR A 193 33.83 -16.49 -4.67
C THR A 193 34.25 -17.79 -4.00
N THR A 194 35.22 -17.67 -3.12
CA THR A 194 35.70 -18.79 -2.31
C THR A 194 34.51 -19.52 -1.68
N ALA A 195 34.48 -20.84 -1.87
CA ALA A 195 33.42 -21.69 -1.29
C ALA A 195 33.41 -21.65 0.27
N LYS A 196 34.42 -21.01 0.87
CA LYS A 196 34.56 -20.87 2.33
C LYS A 196 33.62 -19.79 2.85
N VAL A 197 32.96 -20.10 3.97
CA VAL A 197 32.17 -19.15 4.76
C VAL A 197 33.15 -18.21 5.45
N THR A 198 32.99 -16.89 5.26
CA THR A 198 33.81 -15.90 5.95
C THR A 198 33.09 -15.40 7.20
N THR A 199 33.83 -15.07 8.25
CA THR A 199 33.27 -14.51 9.49
C THR A 199 32.44 -13.25 9.23
N ALA A 200 32.89 -12.40 8.31
CA ALA A 200 32.17 -11.21 7.90
C ALA A 200 30.79 -11.52 7.25
N GLU A 201 30.68 -12.62 6.51
CA GLU A 201 29.38 -13.08 5.96
C GLU A 201 28.43 -13.54 7.08
N VAL A 202 28.96 -14.23 8.11
CA VAL A 202 28.15 -14.67 9.25
C VAL A 202 27.62 -13.45 10.00
N ILE A 203 28.51 -12.52 10.36
CA ILE A 203 28.14 -11.31 11.11
C ILE A 203 27.11 -10.48 10.32
N SER A 204 27.36 -10.21 9.05
CA SER A 204 26.42 -9.41 8.23
C SER A 204 25.09 -10.14 7.99
N GLY A 205 25.10 -11.48 7.90
CA GLY A 205 23.89 -12.26 7.74
C GLY A 205 23.01 -12.26 9.00
N VAL A 206 23.62 -12.45 10.16
CA VAL A 206 22.92 -12.38 11.46
C VAL A 206 22.41 -10.97 11.72
N LEU A 207 23.24 -9.95 11.43
CA LEU A 207 22.83 -8.54 11.56
C LEU A 207 21.63 -8.22 10.67
N GLY A 208 21.59 -8.71 9.43
CA GLY A 208 20.46 -8.50 8.52
C GLY A 208 19.15 -9.07 9.08
N ILE A 209 19.18 -10.30 9.60
CA ILE A 209 18.00 -10.93 10.23
C ILE A 209 17.59 -10.16 11.49
N ALA A 210 18.55 -9.77 12.33
CA ALA A 210 18.29 -9.02 13.56
C ALA A 210 17.67 -7.65 13.27
N MET A 211 18.15 -6.94 12.23
CA MET A 211 17.57 -5.66 11.80
C MET A 211 16.12 -5.82 11.31
N ILE A 212 15.81 -6.85 10.51
CA ILE A 212 14.43 -7.13 10.07
C ILE A 212 13.55 -7.43 11.28
N ALA A 213 13.99 -8.29 12.19
CA ALA A 213 13.23 -8.67 13.38
C ALA A 213 12.96 -7.45 14.29
N LEU A 214 13.97 -6.60 14.50
CA LEU A 214 13.82 -5.35 15.25
C LEU A 214 12.86 -4.38 14.55
N GLY A 215 12.95 -4.25 13.22
CA GLY A 215 12.02 -3.43 12.45
C GLY A 215 10.57 -3.92 12.57
N TYR A 216 10.33 -5.23 12.56
CA TYR A 216 9.00 -5.80 12.77
C TYR A 216 8.48 -5.59 14.20
N TYR A 217 9.34 -5.79 15.20
CA TYR A 217 8.99 -5.47 16.58
C TYR A 217 8.61 -4.00 16.75
N MET A 218 9.43 -3.08 16.21
CA MET A 218 9.11 -1.66 16.26
C MET A 218 7.82 -1.33 15.50
N ALA A 219 7.53 -1.98 14.37
CA ALA A 219 6.29 -1.78 13.63
C ALA A 219 5.06 -2.22 14.44
N THR A 220 5.12 -3.39 15.10
CA THR A 220 4.02 -3.88 15.92
C THR A 220 3.79 -3.07 17.19
N GLU A 221 4.84 -2.49 17.76
CA GLU A 221 4.80 -1.68 18.98
C GLU A 221 4.80 -0.16 18.71
N MET A 222 4.67 0.24 17.44
CA MET A 222 4.69 1.65 17.04
C MET A 222 3.59 2.46 17.72
N PHE A 223 2.41 1.87 17.89
CA PHE A 223 1.27 2.43 18.63
C PHE A 223 1.09 1.77 20.02
N GLY A 224 2.10 1.10 20.51
CA GLY A 224 2.21 0.47 21.81
C GLY A 224 3.31 1.14 22.66
N THR A 225 4.43 0.48 22.81
CA THR A 225 5.56 0.91 23.66
C THR A 225 6.26 2.19 23.14
N PHE A 226 6.22 2.45 21.82
CA PHE A 226 6.88 3.60 21.15
C PHE A 226 5.93 4.77 20.84
N LYS A 227 4.87 4.91 21.59
CA LYS A 227 3.76 5.85 21.33
C LYS A 227 4.08 7.33 21.56
N ALA A 228 5.18 7.71 22.24
CA ALA A 228 5.51 9.11 22.44
C ALA A 228 5.48 9.87 21.11
N LEU A 229 4.82 11.00 21.03
CA LEU A 229 4.55 11.76 19.80
C LEU A 229 5.81 11.97 18.94
N THR A 230 6.95 12.23 19.56
CA THR A 230 8.26 12.36 18.90
C THR A 230 8.72 11.01 18.31
N MET A 231 8.51 9.90 19.01
CA MET A 231 8.85 8.56 18.53
C MET A 231 7.87 8.07 17.48
N ALA A 232 6.59 8.38 17.58
CA ALA A 232 5.58 8.02 16.58
C ALA A 232 5.87 8.64 15.22
N MET A 233 6.42 9.87 15.17
CA MET A 233 6.81 10.51 13.92
C MET A 233 8.14 10.01 13.33
N THR A 234 9.09 9.57 14.15
CA THR A 234 10.41 9.11 13.71
C THR A 234 10.46 7.61 13.45
N SER A 235 9.65 6.81 14.17
CA SER A 235 9.64 5.34 14.06
C SER A 235 9.40 4.82 12.64
N PRO A 236 8.53 5.38 11.77
CA PRO A 236 8.38 4.88 10.41
C PRO A 236 9.66 4.92 9.59
N PHE A 237 10.47 5.97 9.76
CA PHE A 237 11.75 6.11 9.06
C PHE A 237 12.80 5.12 9.58
N ILE A 238 12.81 4.87 10.90
CA ILE A 238 13.69 3.87 11.51
C ILE A 238 13.30 2.46 11.06
N ILE A 239 12.01 2.14 11.07
CA ILE A 239 11.47 0.86 10.59
C ILE A 239 11.83 0.64 9.12
N LEU A 240 11.65 1.67 8.28
CA LEU A 240 12.00 1.61 6.87
C LEU A 240 13.50 1.36 6.69
N PHE A 241 14.36 2.09 7.41
CA PHE A 241 15.81 1.88 7.36
C PHE A 241 16.19 0.46 7.78
N LEU A 242 15.68 -0.03 8.91
CA LEU A 242 15.96 -1.37 9.43
C LEU A 242 15.52 -2.47 8.47
N THR A 243 14.32 -2.35 7.91
CA THR A 243 13.77 -3.36 6.99
C THR A 243 14.48 -3.35 5.63
N VAL A 244 14.77 -2.18 5.06
CA VAL A 244 15.46 -2.05 3.76
C VAL A 244 16.90 -2.52 3.85
N VAL A 245 17.67 -2.01 4.81
CA VAL A 245 19.08 -2.40 5.00
C VAL A 245 19.17 -3.85 5.46
N GLY A 246 18.29 -4.27 6.37
CA GLY A 246 18.19 -5.65 6.82
C GLY A 246 17.92 -6.63 5.67
N ALA A 247 16.97 -6.30 4.77
CA ALA A 247 16.69 -7.10 3.57
C ALA A 247 17.90 -7.18 2.63
N TYR A 248 18.62 -6.07 2.44
CA TYR A 248 19.85 -6.10 1.64
C TYR A 248 20.92 -7.02 2.23
N LEU A 249 21.18 -6.93 3.52
CA LEU A 249 22.12 -7.80 4.22
C LEU A 249 21.68 -9.27 4.21
N PHE A 250 20.37 -9.51 4.34
CA PHE A 250 19.77 -10.83 4.25
C PHE A 250 20.03 -11.46 2.87
N PHE A 251 19.70 -10.79 1.78
CA PHE A 251 19.93 -11.31 0.43
C PHE A 251 21.43 -11.46 0.12
N ARG A 252 22.26 -10.55 0.59
CA ARG A 252 23.70 -10.56 0.32
C ARG A 252 24.45 -11.65 1.08
N SER A 253 24.08 -11.91 2.32
CA SER A 253 24.86 -12.73 3.24
C SER A 253 24.10 -13.94 3.77
N SER A 254 22.91 -13.77 4.35
CA SER A 254 22.17 -14.89 4.98
C SER A 254 21.84 -15.99 3.98
N VAL A 255 21.36 -15.62 2.80
CA VAL A 255 21.04 -16.60 1.75
C VAL A 255 22.28 -17.33 1.26
N SER A 256 23.41 -16.61 1.08
CA SER A 256 24.70 -17.23 0.71
C SER A 256 25.16 -18.22 1.78
N LEU A 257 25.02 -17.89 3.06
CA LEU A 257 25.33 -18.77 4.17
C LEU A 257 24.51 -20.06 4.15
N ILE A 258 23.18 -19.94 3.99
CA ILE A 258 22.27 -21.09 3.94
C ILE A 258 22.72 -22.07 2.83
N PHE A 259 22.97 -21.56 1.62
CA PHE A 259 23.40 -22.42 0.51
C PHE A 259 24.79 -23.03 0.68
N LYS A 260 25.74 -22.28 1.25
CA LYS A 260 27.08 -22.83 1.55
C LYS A 260 27.01 -23.93 2.61
N THR A 261 26.17 -23.77 3.65
CA THR A 261 25.95 -24.75 4.71
C THR A 261 25.24 -26.01 4.17
N LEU A 262 24.20 -25.84 3.34
CA LEU A 262 23.49 -26.95 2.68
C LEU A 262 24.44 -27.73 1.76
N LYS A 263 25.29 -27.04 1.00
CA LYS A 263 26.31 -27.70 0.16
C LYS A 263 27.29 -28.53 1.00
N LYS A 264 27.76 -27.98 2.11
CA LYS A 264 28.67 -28.69 3.02
C LYS A 264 28.00 -29.94 3.64
N SER A 265 26.73 -29.86 4.00
CA SER A 265 25.94 -30.98 4.56
C SER A 265 25.76 -32.13 3.57
N LYS A 266 25.72 -31.87 2.26
CA LYS A 266 25.58 -32.91 1.21
C LYS A 266 26.87 -33.66 0.87
N ASN A 267 27.99 -33.41 1.55
CA ASN A 267 29.29 -34.11 1.40
C ASN A 267 29.73 -34.32 -0.07
N GLY A 268 29.50 -33.32 -0.94
CA GLY A 268 29.91 -33.39 -2.34
C GLY A 268 29.00 -34.21 -3.27
N ARG A 269 27.93 -34.85 -2.74
CA ARG A 269 26.92 -35.51 -3.58
C ARG A 269 26.03 -34.45 -4.22
N VAL A 270 26.25 -34.20 -5.51
CA VAL A 270 25.55 -33.14 -6.26
C VAL A 270 24.74 -33.82 -7.36
N SER A 271 23.42 -33.64 -7.35
CA SER A 271 22.56 -34.08 -8.47
C SER A 271 22.74 -33.12 -9.67
N ILE A 272 22.37 -33.56 -10.85
CA ILE A 272 22.39 -32.74 -12.09
C ILE A 272 21.65 -31.40 -11.88
N THR A 273 20.50 -31.46 -11.21
CA THR A 273 19.69 -30.30 -10.87
C THR A 273 20.39 -29.37 -9.87
N ASP A 274 21.15 -29.95 -8.90
CA ASP A 274 21.93 -29.18 -7.93
C ASP A 274 23.08 -28.40 -8.60
N VAL A 275 23.69 -28.93 -9.67
CA VAL A 275 24.76 -28.22 -10.41
C VAL A 275 24.24 -26.95 -11.05
N VAL A 276 23.10 -27.03 -11.74
CA VAL A 276 22.49 -25.88 -12.42
C VAL A 276 21.94 -24.88 -11.41
N PHE A 277 21.27 -25.35 -10.35
CA PHE A 277 20.58 -24.53 -9.38
C PHE A 277 21.52 -23.96 -8.29
N THR A 278 22.19 -24.84 -7.53
CA THR A 278 22.97 -24.43 -6.35
C THR A 278 24.20 -23.62 -6.74
N SER A 279 24.92 -24.03 -7.82
CA SER A 279 26.09 -23.25 -8.26
C SER A 279 25.69 -21.90 -8.81
N SER A 280 24.64 -21.82 -9.62
CA SER A 280 24.17 -20.54 -10.18
C SER A 280 23.75 -19.58 -9.08
N ILE A 281 22.99 -20.04 -8.08
CA ILE A 281 22.55 -19.20 -6.96
C ILE A 281 23.73 -18.81 -6.07
N MET A 282 24.52 -19.75 -5.59
CA MET A 282 25.59 -19.51 -4.63
C MET A 282 26.62 -18.48 -5.13
N TYR A 283 27.00 -18.57 -6.41
CA TYR A 283 28.00 -17.66 -6.99
C TYR A 283 27.44 -16.30 -7.41
N ARG A 284 26.13 -16.21 -7.71
CA ARG A 284 25.50 -14.97 -8.19
C ARG A 284 24.74 -14.19 -7.10
N MET A 285 24.46 -14.78 -5.93
CA MET A 285 23.66 -14.12 -4.88
C MET A 285 24.25 -12.79 -4.44
N LYS A 286 25.56 -12.71 -4.21
CA LYS A 286 26.21 -11.44 -3.85
C LYS A 286 26.04 -10.37 -4.93
N LYS A 287 26.14 -10.76 -6.20
CA LYS A 287 25.98 -9.86 -7.35
C LYS A 287 24.52 -9.43 -7.53
N ASN A 288 23.58 -10.33 -7.25
CA ASN A 288 22.15 -10.10 -7.45
C ASN A 288 21.44 -9.57 -6.20
N ALA A 289 22.09 -9.50 -5.04
CA ALA A 289 21.49 -9.08 -3.77
C ALA A 289 20.75 -7.73 -3.89
N MET A 290 21.35 -6.74 -4.54
CA MET A 290 20.73 -5.43 -4.74
C MET A 290 19.43 -5.53 -5.56
N SER A 291 19.45 -6.31 -6.65
CA SER A 291 18.24 -6.49 -7.49
C SER A 291 17.14 -7.23 -6.76
N LEU A 292 17.46 -8.28 -5.97
CA LEU A 292 16.49 -9.01 -5.15
C LEU A 292 15.89 -8.12 -4.06
N THR A 293 16.73 -7.28 -3.43
CA THR A 293 16.29 -6.30 -2.45
C THR A 293 15.32 -5.29 -3.06
N ILE A 294 15.63 -4.73 -4.22
CA ILE A 294 14.76 -3.78 -4.92
C ILE A 294 13.41 -4.41 -5.24
N ILE A 295 13.41 -5.66 -5.76
CA ILE A 295 12.17 -6.40 -6.04
C ILE A 295 11.36 -6.60 -4.76
N ALA A 296 12.01 -7.06 -3.68
CA ALA A 296 11.33 -7.29 -2.40
C ALA A 296 10.74 -5.99 -1.83
N ILE A 297 11.47 -4.88 -1.88
CA ILE A 297 11.00 -3.58 -1.36
C ILE A 297 9.83 -3.05 -2.19
N ILE A 298 9.95 -3.04 -3.54
CA ILE A 298 8.86 -2.56 -4.40
C ILE A 298 7.61 -3.42 -4.21
N SER A 299 7.78 -4.75 -4.13
CA SER A 299 6.67 -5.67 -3.84
C SER A 299 6.09 -5.44 -2.45
N ALA A 300 6.92 -5.23 -1.42
CA ALA A 300 6.47 -4.93 -0.07
C ALA A 300 5.66 -3.63 0.00
N VAL A 301 6.17 -2.56 -0.63
CA VAL A 301 5.46 -1.28 -0.71
C VAL A 301 4.12 -1.44 -1.44
N THR A 302 4.11 -2.18 -2.56
CA THR A 302 2.87 -2.46 -3.31
C THR A 302 1.82 -3.14 -2.42
N VAL A 303 2.19 -4.26 -1.79
CA VAL A 303 1.25 -5.02 -0.94
C VAL A 303 0.81 -4.20 0.26
N THR A 304 1.73 -3.46 0.89
CA THR A 304 1.43 -2.58 2.03
C THR A 304 0.40 -1.51 1.67
N ILE A 305 0.58 -0.82 0.54
CA ILE A 305 -0.35 0.22 0.08
C ILE A 305 -1.72 -0.37 -0.26
N LEU A 306 -1.76 -1.54 -0.92
CA LEU A 306 -3.02 -2.23 -1.21
C LEU A 306 -3.71 -2.74 0.06
N CYS A 307 -2.96 -3.24 1.04
CA CYS A 307 -3.49 -3.62 2.36
C CYS A 307 -4.06 -2.40 3.09
N PHE A 308 -3.37 -1.26 3.05
CA PHE A 308 -3.87 -0.02 3.64
C PHE A 308 -5.19 0.43 3.01
N ALA A 309 -5.30 0.38 1.67
CA ALA A 309 -6.55 0.69 0.96
C ALA A 309 -7.70 -0.24 1.38
N ALA A 310 -7.44 -1.55 1.46
CA ALA A 310 -8.44 -2.55 1.85
C ALA A 310 -8.86 -2.41 3.33
N LEU A 311 -7.91 -2.14 4.22
CA LEU A 311 -8.17 -1.88 5.63
C LEU A 311 -8.95 -0.57 5.83
N SER A 312 -8.61 0.49 5.10
CA SER A 312 -9.35 1.76 5.13
C SER A 312 -10.80 1.58 4.69
N LYS A 313 -11.05 0.77 3.64
CA LYS A 313 -12.43 0.44 3.23
C LYS A 313 -13.19 -0.32 4.33
N SER A 314 -12.56 -1.33 4.92
CA SER A 314 -13.15 -2.09 6.03
C SER A 314 -13.44 -1.21 7.26
N ASN A 315 -12.53 -0.27 7.56
CA ASN A 315 -12.73 0.69 8.64
C ASN A 315 -13.89 1.66 8.36
N THR A 316 -14.06 2.09 7.11
CA THR A 316 -15.17 2.96 6.70
C THR A 316 -16.51 2.34 7.03
N ASP A 317 -16.74 1.08 6.66
CA ASP A 317 -17.99 0.36 6.91
C ASP A 317 -18.25 0.18 8.42
N GLN A 318 -17.21 -0.06 9.21
CA GLN A 318 -17.29 -0.16 10.66
C GLN A 318 -17.60 1.18 11.33
N THR A 319 -16.92 2.24 10.89
CA THR A 319 -17.13 3.60 11.39
C THR A 319 -18.56 4.06 11.11
N LEU A 320 -19.06 3.82 9.91
CA LEU A 320 -20.42 4.16 9.52
C LEU A 320 -21.47 3.48 10.42
N THR A 321 -21.32 2.16 10.65
CA THR A 321 -22.22 1.43 11.57
C THR A 321 -22.15 1.97 13.00
N SER A 322 -20.97 2.44 13.42
CA SER A 322 -20.80 3.03 14.75
C SER A 322 -21.39 4.44 14.86
N MET A 323 -21.37 5.21 13.78
CA MET A 323 -21.85 6.59 13.77
C MET A 323 -23.37 6.70 13.55
N ALA A 324 -23.92 5.84 12.71
CA ALA A 324 -25.34 5.82 12.37
C ALA A 324 -25.90 4.38 12.49
N PRO A 325 -26.14 3.90 13.73
CA PRO A 325 -26.63 2.53 13.94
C PRO A 325 -28.07 2.31 13.47
N ASN A 326 -28.87 3.37 13.30
CA ASN A 326 -30.24 3.34 12.79
C ASN A 326 -30.36 4.09 11.47
N GLU A 327 -31.41 3.81 10.68
CA GLU A 327 -31.66 4.49 9.40
C GLU A 327 -31.85 6.00 9.56
N PHE A 328 -32.51 6.43 10.66
CA PHE A 328 -32.72 7.83 11.03
C PHE A 328 -32.36 8.02 12.49
N ASN A 329 -31.58 9.04 12.80
CA ASN A 329 -31.07 9.33 14.12
C ASN A 329 -31.44 10.77 14.51
N VAL A 330 -32.07 10.96 15.69
CA VAL A 330 -32.58 12.26 16.17
C VAL A 330 -32.11 12.52 17.60
N VAL A 331 -31.60 13.72 17.86
CA VAL A 331 -31.04 14.09 19.17
C VAL A 331 -32.06 14.73 20.10
N ALA A 332 -32.90 15.64 19.58
CA ALA A 332 -33.80 16.40 20.39
C ALA A 332 -35.18 15.73 20.49
N THR A 333 -35.73 15.63 21.71
CA THR A 333 -37.04 15.03 21.98
C THR A 333 -38.16 15.71 21.20
N GLN A 334 -38.08 17.04 21.02
CA GLN A 334 -39.09 17.78 20.28
C GLN A 334 -39.10 17.44 18.80
N ASP A 335 -37.89 17.37 18.19
CA ASP A 335 -37.73 17.02 16.77
C ASP A 335 -38.13 15.56 16.54
N ALA A 336 -37.81 14.66 17.47
CA ALA A 336 -38.21 13.25 17.42
C ALA A 336 -39.74 13.10 17.40
N LYS A 337 -40.47 13.80 18.27
CA LYS A 337 -41.94 13.79 18.28
C LYS A 337 -42.55 14.33 16.98
N GLN A 338 -41.99 15.41 16.46
CA GLN A 338 -42.42 15.97 15.16
C GLN A 338 -42.14 15.00 14.00
N PHE A 339 -40.99 14.34 14.01
CA PHE A 339 -40.62 13.34 13.00
C PHE A 339 -41.57 12.14 13.04
N GLU A 340 -41.84 11.59 14.24
CA GLU A 340 -42.81 10.51 14.45
C GLU A 340 -44.23 10.87 13.97
N THR A 341 -44.67 12.09 14.28
CA THR A 341 -45.98 12.58 13.82
C THR A 341 -46.08 12.59 12.31
N LYS A 342 -45.04 13.08 11.62
CA LYS A 342 -45.03 13.11 10.14
C LYS A 342 -44.93 11.71 9.53
N LEU A 343 -44.15 10.79 10.13
CA LEU A 343 -44.11 9.39 9.71
C LEU A 343 -45.47 8.72 9.83
N SER A 344 -46.15 8.94 10.96
CA SER A 344 -47.49 8.38 11.24
C SER A 344 -48.55 8.94 10.33
N GLN A 345 -48.53 10.23 10.03
CA GLN A 345 -49.46 10.89 9.09
C GLN A 345 -49.37 10.30 7.67
N GLN A 346 -48.19 9.85 7.27
CA GLN A 346 -47.98 9.19 5.98
C GLN A 346 -48.08 7.65 6.05
N GLN A 347 -48.58 7.11 7.16
CA GLN A 347 -48.77 5.68 7.39
C GLN A 347 -47.47 4.85 7.21
N ILE A 348 -46.32 5.45 7.53
CA ILE A 348 -45.04 4.79 7.50
C ILE A 348 -44.84 3.98 8.77
N THR A 349 -44.55 2.67 8.59
CA THR A 349 -44.32 1.77 9.73
C THR A 349 -42.83 1.74 10.08
N PHE A 350 -42.52 2.01 11.34
CA PHE A 350 -41.14 2.06 11.83
C PHE A 350 -41.00 1.32 13.17
N SER A 351 -39.77 0.95 13.49
CA SER A 351 -39.32 0.60 14.84
C SER A 351 -38.60 1.79 15.45
N LYS A 352 -38.77 1.99 16.75
CA LYS A 352 -38.15 3.08 17.50
C LYS A 352 -37.22 2.51 18.55
N ASN A 353 -36.00 2.97 18.59
CA ASN A 353 -35.02 2.74 19.64
C ASN A 353 -34.83 4.06 20.42
N THR A 354 -34.93 3.99 21.73
CA THR A 354 -34.72 5.18 22.60
C THR A 354 -33.55 4.92 23.51
N TYR A 355 -32.61 5.85 23.52
CA TYR A 355 -31.42 5.80 24.34
C TYR A 355 -31.40 6.99 25.28
N GLU A 356 -31.52 6.73 26.58
CA GLU A 356 -31.41 7.75 27.60
C GLU A 356 -30.04 7.64 28.28
N THR A 357 -29.33 8.74 28.32
CA THR A 357 -28.02 8.84 28.96
C THR A 357 -27.94 10.08 29.82
N ILE A 358 -27.02 10.08 30.76
CA ILE A 358 -26.68 11.27 31.55
C ILE A 358 -25.22 11.64 31.29
N THR A 359 -24.92 12.92 31.25
CA THR A 359 -23.57 13.43 31.13
C THR A 359 -23.09 13.91 32.50
N VAL A 360 -21.93 13.45 32.92
CA VAL A 360 -21.31 13.84 34.20
C VAL A 360 -19.83 14.18 33.98
N ASP A 361 -19.30 15.06 34.81
CA ASP A 361 -17.88 15.41 34.77
C ASP A 361 -17.05 14.36 35.49
N ASN A 362 -15.92 14.01 34.93
CA ASN A 362 -14.91 13.16 35.58
C ASN A 362 -14.15 13.99 36.64
N VAL A 363 -14.00 13.42 37.82
CA VAL A 363 -13.09 13.94 38.85
C VAL A 363 -11.72 13.26 38.73
N ASN A 364 -11.72 11.96 38.48
CA ASN A 364 -10.56 11.16 38.22
C ASN A 364 -10.97 9.96 37.35
N ASP A 365 -10.22 9.74 36.26
CA ASP A 365 -10.48 8.65 35.35
C ASP A 365 -9.22 7.81 35.17
N GLN A 366 -9.20 6.66 35.84
CA GLN A 366 -8.14 5.66 35.66
C GLN A 366 -8.49 4.60 34.60
N VAL A 367 -9.73 4.62 34.13
CA VAL A 367 -10.25 3.66 33.15
C VAL A 367 -9.92 4.08 31.73
N ILE A 368 -10.12 5.36 31.43
CA ILE A 368 -9.91 5.92 30.08
C ILE A 368 -8.74 6.89 30.17
N THR A 369 -7.56 6.40 29.86
CA THR A 369 -6.35 7.23 29.91
C THR A 369 -5.80 7.49 28.52
N LEU A 370 -5.13 8.63 28.37
CA LEU A 370 -4.26 8.86 27.23
C LEU A 370 -3.04 7.93 27.33
N GLU A 371 -2.36 7.81 26.26
CA GLU A 371 -1.20 6.99 26.07
C GLU A 371 -0.06 7.21 27.10
N ASN A 372 0.14 8.44 27.53
CA ASN A 372 1.13 8.81 28.56
C ASN A 372 0.69 8.43 29.99
N GLY A 373 -0.44 7.74 30.15
CA GLY A 373 -1.01 7.37 31.43
C GLY A 373 -1.74 8.49 32.15
N SER A 374 -1.81 9.69 31.57
CA SER A 374 -2.64 10.77 32.11
C SER A 374 -4.12 10.50 31.85
N ASP A 375 -4.99 11.08 32.66
CA ASP A 375 -6.42 11.15 32.41
C ASP A 375 -6.65 11.64 30.95
N SER A 376 -7.60 11.06 30.26
CA SER A 376 -7.92 11.40 28.87
C SER A 376 -8.30 12.88 28.65
N GLY A 377 -8.38 13.66 29.71
CA GLY A 377 -8.80 15.06 29.70
C GLY A 377 -10.27 15.24 29.31
N ARG A 378 -11.04 14.17 29.24
CA ARG A 378 -12.47 14.21 28.96
C ARG A 378 -13.18 14.69 30.22
N THR A 379 -13.78 15.85 30.14
CA THR A 379 -14.53 16.43 31.24
C THR A 379 -15.86 15.70 31.47
N ASN A 380 -16.40 15.03 30.44
CA ASN A 380 -17.71 14.40 30.51
C ASN A 380 -17.66 12.91 30.19
N SER A 381 -18.17 12.07 31.07
CA SER A 381 -18.48 10.67 30.81
C SER A 381 -19.98 10.52 30.57
N ILE A 382 -20.35 9.65 29.62
CA ILE A 382 -21.75 9.34 29.32
C ILE A 382 -22.12 8.06 30.06
N LEU A 383 -23.16 8.09 30.89
CA LEU A 383 -23.63 6.97 31.71
C LEU A 383 -25.00 6.51 31.26
N SER A 384 -25.22 5.19 31.21
CA SER A 384 -26.54 4.60 30.99
C SER A 384 -26.81 3.48 32.00
N ALA A 385 -28.07 3.21 32.29
CA ALA A 385 -28.46 2.18 33.22
C ALA A 385 -28.36 0.77 32.63
N ASN A 386 -27.87 -0.19 33.43
CA ASN A 386 -27.82 -1.61 33.08
C ASN A 386 -28.36 -2.45 34.24
N ASN A 387 -29.50 -3.13 34.01
CA ASN A 387 -30.22 -3.94 35.03
C ASN A 387 -29.43 -5.18 35.49
N LYS A 388 -28.37 -5.55 34.81
CA LYS A 388 -27.49 -6.69 35.19
C LYS A 388 -26.42 -6.30 36.21
N LEU A 389 -26.21 -5.00 36.41
CA LEU A 389 -25.19 -4.48 37.31
C LEU A 389 -25.76 -4.19 38.69
N THR A 390 -24.93 -4.43 39.71
CA THR A 390 -25.24 -4.15 41.12
C THR A 390 -24.10 -3.35 41.76
N GLY A 391 -24.46 -2.48 42.68
CA GLY A 391 -23.50 -1.66 43.43
C GLY A 391 -22.72 -0.70 42.54
N ASN A 392 -21.43 -0.59 42.79
CA ASN A 392 -20.52 0.35 42.08
C ASN A 392 -19.83 -0.28 40.89
N ASN A 393 -20.23 -1.47 40.44
CA ASN A 393 -19.66 -2.08 39.24
C ASN A 393 -20.19 -1.41 37.98
N ALA A 394 -19.34 -1.26 37.00
CA ALA A 394 -19.67 -0.65 35.71
C ALA A 394 -19.09 -1.45 34.53
N ILE A 395 -19.73 -1.30 33.38
CA ILE A 395 -19.29 -1.83 32.08
C ILE A 395 -19.03 -0.65 31.17
N ILE A 396 -17.87 -0.67 30.48
CA ILE A 396 -17.58 0.30 29.43
C ILE A 396 -18.03 -0.25 28.09
N THR A 397 -18.75 0.56 27.32
CA THR A 397 -19.31 0.19 26.00
C THR A 397 -18.97 1.26 24.97
N ASN A 398 -19.35 1.06 23.73
CA ASN A 398 -19.11 1.99 22.61
C ASN A 398 -17.61 2.31 22.38
N THR A 399 -16.76 1.31 22.60
CA THR A 399 -15.29 1.46 22.54
C THR A 399 -14.72 1.06 21.19
N LYS A 400 -15.55 0.55 20.28
CA LYS A 400 -15.13 -0.08 19.02
C LYS A 400 -14.39 0.86 18.08
N SER A 401 -14.72 2.15 18.10
CA SER A 401 -14.15 3.18 17.24
C SER A 401 -13.17 4.12 17.94
N LEU A 402 -12.74 3.78 19.16
CA LEU A 402 -11.78 4.61 19.90
C LEU A 402 -10.42 4.62 19.21
N PRO A 403 -9.79 5.80 19.07
CA PRO A 403 -8.41 5.89 18.61
C PRO A 403 -7.45 5.12 19.53
N ASN A 404 -6.42 4.50 18.99
CA ASN A 404 -5.43 3.74 19.76
C ASN A 404 -4.59 4.57 20.73
N ILE A 405 -4.69 5.90 20.68
CA ILE A 405 -4.11 6.81 21.68
C ILE A 405 -4.85 6.76 23.01
N ILE A 406 -6.03 6.14 23.05
CA ILE A 406 -6.87 5.98 24.23
C ILE A 406 -6.73 4.54 24.71
N ASN A 407 -6.28 4.38 25.95
CA ASN A 407 -6.18 3.07 26.60
C ASN A 407 -7.37 2.87 27.56
N ILE A 408 -7.94 1.68 27.53
CA ILE A 408 -8.97 1.25 28.46
C ILE A 408 -8.33 0.28 29.45
N HIS A 409 -8.42 0.62 30.73
CA HIS A 409 -7.91 -0.19 31.83
C HIS A 409 -9.09 -0.77 32.62
N LEU A 410 -9.29 -2.08 32.50
CA LEU A 410 -10.30 -2.77 33.30
C LEU A 410 -9.84 -2.94 34.75
N ASN A 411 -10.81 -3.08 35.65
CA ASN A 411 -10.61 -3.18 37.11
C ASN A 411 -9.97 -1.93 37.74
N LYS A 412 -10.15 -0.78 37.10
CA LYS A 412 -9.77 0.55 37.59
C LYS A 412 -10.98 1.37 37.95
N ASP A 413 -10.75 2.44 38.72
CA ASP A 413 -11.79 3.27 39.26
C ASP A 413 -12.02 4.51 38.38
N LEU A 414 -13.28 4.78 38.09
CA LEU A 414 -13.78 6.02 37.50
C LEU A 414 -14.51 6.83 38.58
N VAL A 415 -14.01 8.00 38.90
CA VAL A 415 -14.64 8.91 39.87
C VAL A 415 -15.33 10.03 39.11
N VAL A 416 -16.63 10.12 39.27
CA VAL A 416 -17.46 11.15 38.61
C VAL A 416 -18.04 12.13 39.63
N LYS A 417 -18.29 13.36 39.16
CA LYS A 417 -18.87 14.45 39.96
C LYS A 417 -20.37 14.26 40.06
N GLY A 418 -20.85 14.07 41.28
CA GLY A 418 -22.27 14.07 41.62
C GLY A 418 -22.57 14.99 42.82
N THR A 419 -23.71 14.83 43.49
CA THR A 419 -24.01 15.50 44.76
C THR A 419 -22.95 15.12 45.82
N LYS A 420 -22.50 13.89 45.79
CA LYS A 420 -21.24 13.38 46.35
C LYS A 420 -20.51 12.70 45.21
N ASN A 421 -19.18 12.79 45.20
CA ASN A 421 -18.38 12.09 44.18
C ASN A 421 -18.65 10.58 44.26
N GLU A 422 -19.02 9.97 43.14
CA GLU A 422 -19.33 8.55 43.05
C GLU A 422 -18.15 7.84 42.35
N THR A 423 -17.79 6.70 42.92
CA THR A 423 -16.69 5.87 42.36
C THR A 423 -17.25 4.61 41.74
N PHE A 424 -16.98 4.39 40.48
CA PHE A 424 -17.36 3.19 39.75
C PHE A 424 -16.12 2.36 39.38
N ARG A 425 -16.22 1.05 39.59
CA ARG A 425 -15.19 0.10 39.17
C ARG A 425 -15.59 -0.52 37.84
N VAL A 426 -14.88 -0.21 36.77
CA VAL A 426 -15.15 -0.75 35.45
C VAL A 426 -14.52 -2.13 35.33
N THR A 427 -15.37 -3.15 35.32
CA THR A 427 -14.96 -4.57 35.40
C THR A 427 -14.93 -5.25 34.02
N GLN A 428 -15.68 -4.75 33.06
CA GLN A 428 -15.86 -5.39 31.75
C GLN A 428 -15.96 -4.36 30.63
N GLU A 429 -15.51 -4.75 29.42
CA GLU A 429 -15.73 -4.02 28.18
C GLU A 429 -16.72 -4.79 27.30
N ASP A 430 -17.79 -4.12 26.84
CA ASP A 430 -18.74 -4.66 25.85
C ASP A 430 -18.58 -3.92 24.51
N LYS A 431 -17.85 -4.55 23.57
CA LYS A 431 -17.61 -4.02 22.24
C LYS A 431 -18.80 -4.17 21.29
N GLY A 432 -19.81 -4.94 21.67
CA GLY A 432 -20.97 -5.22 20.80
C GLY A 432 -22.01 -4.11 20.78
N LYS A 433 -22.09 -3.29 21.82
CA LYS A 433 -23.04 -2.19 21.91
C LYS A 433 -22.53 -0.95 21.21
N VAL A 434 -23.39 -0.37 20.36
CA VAL A 434 -23.16 0.86 19.60
C VAL A 434 -24.34 1.80 19.84
N TYR A 435 -24.07 3.08 19.98
CA TYR A 435 -25.07 4.12 20.25
C TYR A 435 -25.15 5.11 19.07
N PRO A 436 -26.29 5.86 18.93
CA PRO A 436 -26.45 6.85 17.87
C PRO A 436 -25.37 7.94 17.88
N LEU A 437 -25.15 8.54 16.72
CA LEU A 437 -24.06 9.43 16.36
C LEU A 437 -23.65 10.44 17.44
N ASN A 438 -24.60 11.16 18.01
CA ASN A 438 -24.28 12.23 18.96
C ASN A 438 -23.87 11.74 20.35
N LEU A 439 -24.16 10.50 20.66
CA LEU A 439 -23.59 9.79 21.81
C LEU A 439 -22.20 9.25 21.52
N SER A 440 -21.95 8.98 20.25
CA SER A 440 -20.78 8.20 19.89
C SER A 440 -19.60 9.06 19.51
N PHE A 441 -19.60 10.33 19.37
CA PHE A 441 -18.40 11.11 18.99
C PHE A 441 -17.08 10.52 19.52
N ASN A 442 -16.89 9.24 19.23
CA ASN A 442 -15.84 8.37 19.78
C ASN A 442 -15.76 8.42 21.32
N SER A 443 -16.88 8.63 21.96
CA SER A 443 -16.97 8.66 23.41
C SER A 443 -17.48 7.33 23.94
N PRO A 444 -16.74 6.66 24.82
CA PRO A 444 -17.22 5.46 25.48
C PRO A 444 -18.41 5.80 26.37
N VAL A 445 -19.32 4.84 26.49
CA VAL A 445 -20.47 4.90 27.38
C VAL A 445 -20.25 3.97 28.56
N ILE A 446 -20.41 4.49 29.78
CA ILE A 446 -20.26 3.70 30.99
C ILE A 446 -21.66 3.27 31.44
N GLU A 447 -21.93 1.97 31.47
CA GLU A 447 -23.16 1.40 31.98
C GLU A 447 -23.03 1.10 33.47
N VAL A 448 -23.95 1.62 34.25
CA VAL A 448 -24.01 1.46 35.72
C VAL A 448 -25.32 0.83 36.14
N SER A 449 -25.46 0.46 37.42
CA SER A 449 -26.72 -0.04 37.96
C SER A 449 -27.84 1.03 37.93
N PRO A 450 -29.12 0.62 37.81
CA PRO A 450 -30.24 1.57 37.79
C PRO A 450 -30.29 2.49 39.01
N GLU A 451 -29.93 1.98 40.18
CA GLU A 451 -29.88 2.78 41.41
C GLU A 451 -28.87 3.92 41.30
N LYS A 452 -27.64 3.60 40.86
CA LYS A 452 -26.59 4.60 40.71
C LYS A 452 -26.88 5.58 39.57
N TYR A 453 -27.52 5.11 38.50
CA TYR A 453 -27.96 5.96 37.43
C TYR A 453 -28.97 7.02 37.95
N GLN A 454 -29.96 6.61 38.75
CA GLN A 454 -30.94 7.53 39.30
C GLN A 454 -30.33 8.52 40.30
N GLN A 455 -29.30 8.11 41.06
CA GLN A 455 -28.58 9.00 41.98
C GLN A 455 -27.81 10.12 41.25
N LEU A 456 -27.31 9.85 40.04
CA LEU A 456 -26.56 10.80 39.23
C LEU A 456 -27.46 11.62 38.29
N LYS A 457 -28.70 11.17 38.07
CA LYS A 457 -29.64 11.80 37.14
C LYS A 457 -30.18 13.11 37.72
N THR A 458 -30.02 14.19 36.95
CA THR A 458 -30.59 15.51 37.21
C THR A 458 -31.35 16.01 35.99
N GLN A 459 -32.24 16.99 36.12
CA GLN A 459 -32.98 17.52 34.97
C GLN A 459 -32.06 18.11 33.86
N ASN A 460 -30.89 18.57 34.25
CA ASN A 460 -29.99 19.29 33.35
C ASN A 460 -28.92 18.40 32.69
N ASN A 461 -28.79 17.13 33.12
CA ASN A 461 -27.75 16.23 32.59
C ASN A 461 -28.31 15.05 31.78
N VAL A 462 -29.61 15.03 31.52
CA VAL A 462 -30.28 13.98 30.75
C VAL A 462 -30.30 14.32 29.27
N HIS A 463 -29.82 13.38 28.48
CA HIS A 463 -29.87 13.44 27.02
C HIS A 463 -30.58 12.19 26.50
N THR A 464 -31.55 12.40 25.62
CA THR A 464 -32.32 11.30 25.02
C THR A 464 -32.10 11.32 23.51
N PHE A 465 -31.74 10.17 22.96
CA PHE A 465 -31.49 9.97 21.55
C PHE A 465 -32.48 8.97 21.01
N TYR A 466 -32.89 9.17 19.77
CA TYR A 466 -33.91 8.37 19.11
C TYR A 466 -33.35 7.81 17.81
N GLY A 467 -33.47 6.49 17.64
CA GLY A 467 -33.15 5.81 16.37
C GLY A 467 -34.44 5.24 15.76
N TYR A 468 -34.59 5.36 14.46
CA TYR A 468 -35.74 4.85 13.74
C TYR A 468 -35.29 3.99 12.57
N ASP A 469 -35.91 2.80 12.42
CA ASP A 469 -35.71 1.92 11.29
C ASP A 469 -37.03 1.64 10.59
N ILE A 470 -37.09 1.80 9.28
CA ILE A 470 -38.32 1.63 8.50
C ILE A 470 -38.54 0.16 8.19
N LYS A 471 -39.70 -0.37 8.58
CA LYS A 471 -40.01 -1.81 8.41
C LYS A 471 -40.21 -2.23 6.96
N GLN A 472 -40.74 -1.34 6.11
CA GLN A 472 -41.03 -1.63 4.70
C GLN A 472 -40.10 -0.85 3.77
N THR A 473 -39.34 -1.55 2.95
CA THR A 473 -38.39 -0.94 2.03
C THR A 473 -39.04 0.07 1.06
N SER A 474 -40.27 -0.20 0.62
CA SER A 474 -41.05 0.69 -0.25
C SER A 474 -41.39 2.06 0.38
N GLN A 475 -41.33 2.16 1.70
CA GLN A 475 -41.65 3.40 2.46
C GLN A 475 -40.36 4.22 2.76
N LYS A 476 -39.17 3.70 2.50
CA LYS A 476 -37.91 4.38 2.84
C LYS A 476 -37.74 5.71 2.11
N GLU A 477 -38.06 5.77 0.81
CA GLU A 477 -37.96 7.01 0.03
C GLU A 477 -38.86 8.12 0.57
N LYS A 478 -40.09 7.76 1.03
CA LYS A 478 -41.01 8.71 1.65
C LYS A 478 -40.46 9.21 3.01
N ALA A 479 -39.90 8.29 3.80
CA ALA A 479 -39.28 8.63 5.09
C ALA A 479 -38.07 9.56 4.88
N GLN A 480 -37.24 9.32 3.85
CA GLN A 480 -36.12 10.19 3.50
C GLN A 480 -36.60 11.61 3.07
N ALA A 481 -37.69 11.69 2.29
CA ALA A 481 -38.28 12.98 1.93
C ALA A 481 -38.76 13.76 3.14
N ILE A 482 -39.29 13.07 4.15
CA ILE A 482 -39.67 13.69 5.45
C ILE A 482 -38.42 14.14 6.21
N ALA A 483 -37.40 13.29 6.32
CA ALA A 483 -36.17 13.62 7.04
C ALA A 483 -35.48 14.88 6.46
N LYS A 484 -35.42 15.04 5.16
CA LYS A 484 -34.90 16.25 4.50
C LYS A 484 -35.56 17.55 4.92
N GLN A 485 -36.83 17.51 5.37
CA GLN A 485 -37.54 18.71 5.88
C GLN A 485 -37.03 19.17 7.24
N PHE A 486 -36.32 18.28 7.95
CA PHE A 486 -35.74 18.57 9.27
C PHE A 486 -34.28 19.04 9.18
N GLY A 487 -33.63 18.91 8.02
CA GLY A 487 -32.21 19.24 7.84
C GLY A 487 -31.33 18.46 8.85
N ASP A 488 -30.36 19.13 9.43
CA ASP A 488 -29.36 18.54 10.36
C ASP A 488 -29.98 17.99 11.69
N LYS A 489 -31.28 18.17 11.92
CA LYS A 489 -31.97 17.67 13.12
C LYS A 489 -32.30 16.17 13.05
N VAL A 490 -32.39 15.63 11.83
CA VAL A 490 -32.61 14.22 11.55
C VAL A 490 -31.46 13.74 10.64
N ILE A 491 -30.51 13.04 11.24
CA ILE A 491 -29.34 12.53 10.53
C ILE A 491 -29.67 11.16 9.96
N THR A 492 -29.61 11.01 8.64
CA THR A 492 -29.89 9.73 7.98
C THR A 492 -28.63 8.91 7.79
N TYR A 493 -28.78 7.58 7.82
CA TYR A 493 -27.67 6.66 7.48
C TYR A 493 -27.08 6.95 6.09
N ASP A 494 -27.94 7.26 5.11
CA ASP A 494 -27.52 7.51 3.74
C ASP A 494 -26.72 8.81 3.58
N GLU A 495 -27.08 9.88 4.32
CA GLU A 495 -26.32 11.14 4.33
C GLU A 495 -24.97 10.93 5.00
N MET A 496 -24.94 10.27 6.16
CA MET A 496 -23.69 9.93 6.86
C MET A 496 -22.79 9.05 5.98
N LYS A 497 -23.37 8.08 5.27
CA LYS A 497 -22.63 7.23 4.33
C LYS A 497 -21.99 8.05 3.21
N LYS A 498 -22.72 8.99 2.62
CA LYS A 498 -22.18 9.87 1.58
C LYS A 498 -21.02 10.72 2.11
N GLU A 499 -21.14 11.27 3.32
CA GLU A 499 -20.08 12.08 3.93
C GLU A 499 -18.83 11.25 4.23
N VAL A 500 -19.01 10.06 4.82
CA VAL A 500 -17.89 9.13 5.12
C VAL A 500 -17.28 8.58 3.83
N ASP A 501 -18.08 8.21 2.84
CA ASP A 501 -17.61 7.75 1.53
C ASP A 501 -16.87 8.89 0.78
N ALA A 502 -17.33 10.13 0.87
CA ALA A 502 -16.64 11.26 0.26
C ALA A 502 -15.27 11.51 0.91
N THR A 503 -15.19 11.46 2.24
CA THR A 503 -13.94 11.70 2.97
C THR A 503 -12.92 10.57 2.77
N ASN A 504 -13.35 9.31 2.90
CA ASN A 504 -12.45 8.15 2.80
C ASN A 504 -12.25 7.66 1.37
N GLY A 505 -13.21 7.91 0.47
CA GLY A 505 -13.18 7.41 -0.90
C GLY A 505 -11.95 7.87 -1.68
N ILE A 506 -11.55 9.13 -1.52
CA ILE A 506 -10.35 9.64 -2.18
C ILE A 506 -9.07 8.98 -1.65
N LEU A 507 -8.98 8.73 -0.34
CA LEU A 507 -7.83 8.04 0.25
C LEU A 507 -7.73 6.60 -0.28
N ILE A 508 -8.85 5.87 -0.30
CA ILE A 508 -8.94 4.51 -0.83
C ILE A 508 -8.58 4.50 -2.32
N PHE A 509 -9.09 5.47 -3.08
CA PHE A 509 -8.80 5.59 -4.50
C PHE A 509 -7.30 5.85 -4.76
N VAL A 510 -6.72 6.87 -4.12
CA VAL A 510 -5.31 7.24 -4.32
C VAL A 510 -4.39 6.08 -3.94
N THR A 511 -4.62 5.44 -2.80
CA THR A 511 -3.81 4.31 -2.35
C THR A 511 -3.98 3.08 -3.24
N SER A 512 -5.19 2.76 -3.68
CA SER A 512 -5.44 1.64 -4.61
C SER A 512 -4.76 1.88 -5.96
N PHE A 513 -4.84 3.09 -6.48
CA PHE A 513 -4.21 3.45 -7.75
C PHE A 513 -2.68 3.44 -7.66
N LEU A 514 -2.10 4.00 -6.60
CA LEU A 514 -0.66 3.90 -6.35
C LEU A 514 -0.23 2.43 -6.22
N GLY A 515 -0.99 1.61 -5.49
CA GLY A 515 -0.74 0.18 -5.38
C GLY A 515 -0.74 -0.52 -6.73
N LEU A 516 -1.69 -0.19 -7.63
CA LEU A 516 -1.73 -0.73 -8.99
C LEU A 516 -0.52 -0.27 -9.82
N ALA A 517 -0.14 1.01 -9.72
CA ALA A 517 1.03 1.54 -10.40
C ALA A 517 2.32 0.82 -9.98
N PHE A 518 2.49 0.61 -8.67
CA PHE A 518 3.61 -0.16 -8.14
C PHE A 518 3.58 -1.64 -8.56
N LEU A 519 2.39 -2.25 -8.64
CA LEU A 519 2.22 -3.63 -9.09
C LEU A 519 2.75 -3.81 -10.51
N VAL A 520 2.40 -2.90 -11.41
CA VAL A 520 2.88 -2.92 -12.81
C VAL A 520 4.39 -2.69 -12.86
N ALA A 521 4.88 -1.70 -12.10
CA ALA A 521 6.32 -1.43 -12.01
C ALA A 521 7.09 -2.67 -11.50
N ALA A 522 6.60 -3.31 -10.44
CA ALA A 522 7.19 -4.55 -9.91
C ALA A 522 7.23 -5.66 -10.97
N GLY A 523 6.12 -5.90 -11.67
CA GLY A 523 6.03 -6.89 -12.74
C GLY A 523 7.03 -6.64 -13.86
N CYS A 524 7.16 -5.41 -14.33
CA CYS A 524 8.14 -5.01 -15.34
C CYS A 524 9.59 -5.24 -14.88
N ILE A 525 9.92 -4.81 -13.66
CA ILE A 525 11.25 -4.97 -13.07
C ILE A 525 11.64 -6.45 -12.99
N ILE A 526 10.74 -7.27 -12.48
CA ILE A 526 10.90 -8.71 -12.34
C ILE A 526 11.17 -9.35 -13.70
N TYR A 527 10.34 -9.04 -14.68
CA TYR A 527 10.48 -9.58 -16.04
C TYR A 527 11.79 -9.16 -16.68
N ILE A 528 12.14 -7.86 -16.66
CA ILE A 528 13.39 -7.36 -17.27
C ILE A 528 14.61 -8.01 -16.61
N LYS A 529 14.60 -8.13 -15.28
CA LYS A 529 15.68 -8.81 -14.54
C LYS A 529 15.82 -10.27 -14.96
N GLN A 530 14.72 -11.01 -15.07
CA GLN A 530 14.77 -12.42 -15.46
C GLN A 530 15.31 -12.59 -16.87
N MET A 531 14.95 -11.69 -17.79
CA MET A 531 15.49 -11.71 -19.15
C MET A 531 16.99 -11.44 -19.17
N ASP A 532 17.47 -10.44 -18.40
CA ASP A 532 18.90 -10.12 -18.26
C ASP A 532 19.68 -11.33 -17.73
N GLU A 533 19.17 -12.00 -16.70
CA GLU A 533 19.80 -13.21 -16.16
C GLU A 533 19.81 -14.38 -17.13
N THR A 534 18.73 -14.57 -17.89
CA THR A 534 18.65 -15.66 -18.88
C THR A 534 19.64 -15.44 -20.02
N GLU A 535 19.73 -14.22 -20.55
CA GLU A 535 20.69 -13.88 -21.60
C GLU A 535 22.13 -14.06 -21.13
N ASP A 536 22.48 -13.65 -19.91
CA ASP A 536 23.80 -13.86 -19.31
C ASP A 536 24.17 -15.35 -19.16
N GLU A 537 23.21 -16.25 -19.08
CA GLU A 537 23.39 -17.69 -18.87
C GLU A 537 23.31 -18.53 -20.17
N LEU A 538 22.96 -17.95 -21.30
CA LEU A 538 22.82 -18.71 -22.55
C LEU A 538 24.12 -19.46 -22.92
N SER A 539 25.29 -18.87 -22.62
CA SER A 539 26.60 -19.54 -22.84
C SER A 539 26.75 -20.77 -21.95
N ASN A 540 26.28 -20.71 -20.69
CA ASN A 540 26.37 -21.84 -19.78
C ASN A 540 25.42 -22.97 -20.20
N PHE A 541 24.23 -22.66 -20.69
CA PHE A 541 23.29 -23.66 -21.22
C PHE A 541 23.85 -24.37 -22.46
N ARG A 542 24.60 -23.66 -23.35
CA ARG A 542 25.30 -24.29 -24.48
C ARG A 542 26.36 -25.27 -24.01
N ILE A 543 27.15 -24.92 -22.98
CA ILE A 543 28.16 -25.80 -22.40
C ILE A 543 27.49 -27.05 -21.81
N LEU A 544 26.42 -26.88 -21.01
CA LEU A 544 25.67 -27.98 -20.42
C LEU A 544 25.16 -28.95 -21.50
N LYS A 545 24.64 -28.45 -22.63
CA LYS A 545 24.22 -29.27 -23.74
C LYS A 545 25.38 -30.08 -24.33
N ARG A 546 26.55 -29.45 -24.51
CA ARG A 546 27.74 -30.13 -25.04
C ARG A 546 28.25 -31.23 -24.10
N ILE A 547 28.01 -31.14 -22.80
CA ILE A 547 28.40 -32.14 -21.80
C ILE A 547 27.32 -33.25 -21.68
N GLY A 548 26.19 -33.16 -22.46
CA GLY A 548 25.18 -34.22 -22.49
C GLY A 548 23.92 -33.98 -21.65
N PHE A 549 23.72 -32.78 -21.10
CA PHE A 549 22.48 -32.46 -20.36
C PHE A 549 21.29 -32.39 -21.34
N THR A 550 20.19 -33.00 -20.94
CA THR A 550 18.93 -32.93 -21.69
C THR A 550 18.24 -31.57 -21.51
N HIS A 551 17.38 -31.20 -22.46
CA HIS A 551 16.58 -29.99 -22.35
C HIS A 551 15.71 -30.01 -21.08
N THR A 552 15.18 -31.17 -20.70
CA THR A 552 14.35 -31.35 -19.49
C THR A 552 15.14 -31.06 -18.21
N ASP A 553 16.40 -31.50 -18.13
CA ASP A 553 17.25 -31.23 -16.97
C ASP A 553 17.54 -29.72 -16.82
N MET A 554 17.80 -29.06 -17.95
CA MET A 554 18.02 -27.61 -17.97
C MET A 554 16.75 -26.84 -17.57
N LEU A 555 15.56 -27.30 -18.01
CA LEU A 555 14.27 -26.71 -17.62
C LEU A 555 13.98 -26.87 -16.14
N LYS A 556 14.22 -28.04 -15.54
CA LYS A 556 14.06 -28.24 -14.10
C LYS A 556 14.95 -27.29 -13.30
N GLY A 557 16.22 -27.14 -13.70
CA GLY A 557 17.13 -26.19 -13.09
C GLY A 557 16.69 -24.73 -13.22
N LEU A 558 16.18 -24.35 -14.41
CA LEU A 558 15.62 -23.01 -14.65
C LEU A 558 14.37 -22.75 -13.81
N LEU A 559 13.46 -23.73 -13.72
CA LEU A 559 12.24 -23.61 -12.89
C LEU A 559 12.59 -23.38 -11.42
N LEU A 560 13.49 -24.20 -10.86
CA LEU A 560 13.94 -24.03 -9.47
C LEU A 560 14.59 -22.68 -9.23
N LYS A 561 15.40 -22.21 -10.19
CA LYS A 561 16.05 -20.91 -10.11
C LYS A 561 15.02 -19.77 -10.12
N ILE A 562 14.05 -19.81 -11.02
CA ILE A 562 12.98 -18.80 -11.11
C ILE A 562 12.14 -18.84 -9.83
N THR A 563 11.72 -20.02 -9.37
CA THR A 563 10.97 -20.15 -8.12
C THR A 563 11.72 -19.53 -6.95
N PHE A 564 13.03 -19.72 -6.88
CA PHE A 564 13.84 -19.12 -5.83
C PHE A 564 13.98 -17.59 -5.98
N ASN A 565 14.35 -17.13 -7.19
CA ASN A 565 14.59 -15.71 -7.46
C ASN A 565 13.33 -14.84 -7.31
N PHE A 566 12.15 -15.42 -7.50
CA PHE A 566 10.87 -14.75 -7.37
C PHE A 566 10.24 -15.06 -5.99
N GLY A 567 10.31 -16.29 -5.52
CA GLY A 567 9.64 -16.71 -4.29
C GLY A 567 10.28 -16.08 -3.05
N LEU A 568 11.62 -16.00 -2.98
CA LEU A 568 12.28 -15.44 -1.81
C LEU A 568 12.01 -13.94 -1.62
N PRO A 569 12.12 -13.07 -2.67
CA PRO A 569 11.69 -11.68 -2.55
C PRO A 569 10.22 -11.51 -2.21
N LEU A 570 9.35 -12.34 -2.79
CA LEU A 570 7.92 -12.33 -2.49
C LEU A 570 7.64 -12.66 -1.02
N LEU A 571 8.30 -13.67 -0.49
CA LEU A 571 8.15 -14.05 0.92
C LEU A 571 8.55 -12.90 1.86
N ILE A 572 9.68 -12.27 1.61
CA ILE A 572 10.13 -11.10 2.39
C ILE A 572 9.16 -9.93 2.23
N ALA A 573 8.66 -9.70 1.01
CA ALA A 573 7.68 -8.65 0.74
C ALA A 573 6.36 -8.87 1.51
N ILE A 574 5.84 -10.09 1.51
CA ILE A 574 4.63 -10.44 2.26
C ILE A 574 4.85 -10.26 3.76
N LEU A 575 6.00 -10.69 4.29
CA LEU A 575 6.32 -10.49 5.71
C LEU A 575 6.35 -8.99 6.07
N HIS A 576 7.03 -8.15 5.26
CA HIS A 576 7.05 -6.71 5.47
C HIS A 576 5.63 -6.11 5.46
N ALA A 577 4.81 -6.52 4.49
CA ALA A 577 3.43 -6.03 4.35
C ALA A 577 2.52 -6.49 5.50
N VAL A 578 2.67 -7.72 5.98
CA VAL A 578 1.90 -8.24 7.14
C VAL A 578 2.20 -7.42 8.40
N PHE A 579 3.48 -7.17 8.71
CA PHE A 579 3.83 -6.38 9.89
C PHE A 579 3.42 -4.91 9.75
N ALA A 580 3.49 -4.34 8.56
CA ALA A 580 2.94 -3.01 8.28
C ALA A 580 1.41 -2.98 8.43
N ALA A 581 0.70 -4.00 7.93
CA ALA A 581 -0.75 -4.12 8.08
C ALA A 581 -1.17 -4.25 9.56
N ILE A 582 -0.42 -5.00 10.37
CA ILE A 582 -0.65 -5.09 11.83
C ILE A 582 -0.51 -3.72 12.48
N ALA A 583 0.50 -2.92 12.10
CA ALA A 583 0.66 -1.56 12.58
C ALA A 583 -0.53 -0.67 12.20
N PHE A 584 -1.02 -0.74 10.94
CA PHE A 584 -2.20 -0.01 10.49
C PHE A 584 -3.48 -0.46 11.21
N MET A 585 -3.65 -1.77 11.46
CA MET A 585 -4.78 -2.28 12.22
C MET A 585 -4.79 -1.75 13.64
N LYS A 586 -3.63 -1.70 14.29
CA LYS A 586 -3.49 -1.09 15.62
C LYS A 586 -3.80 0.41 15.59
N LEU A 587 -3.46 1.13 14.54
CA LEU A 587 -3.80 2.55 14.36
C LEU A 587 -5.31 2.77 14.19
N MET A 588 -5.97 1.92 13.40
CA MET A 588 -7.38 2.07 13.02
C MET A 588 -8.37 1.44 14.02
N GLY A 589 -7.87 0.68 15.00
CA GLY A 589 -8.72 -0.04 15.97
C GLY A 589 -8.99 -1.50 15.56
N ASN A 590 -10.02 -2.13 16.15
CA ASN A 590 -10.34 -3.55 15.97
C ASN A 590 -10.92 -3.86 14.58
N ILE A 591 -10.05 -3.94 13.56
CA ILE A 591 -10.43 -4.30 12.18
C ILE A 591 -10.13 -5.79 11.92
N SER A 592 -10.96 -6.41 11.08
CA SER A 592 -10.74 -7.79 10.62
C SER A 592 -9.44 -7.91 9.82
N PHE A 593 -8.68 -9.01 10.01
CA PHE A 593 -7.49 -9.33 9.20
C PHE A 593 -7.83 -9.87 7.80
N MET A 594 -9.09 -10.19 7.53
CA MET A 594 -9.54 -10.79 6.28
C MET A 594 -9.19 -9.96 5.02
N PRO A 595 -9.35 -8.62 4.99
CA PRO A 595 -8.95 -7.81 3.85
C PRO A 595 -7.47 -7.94 3.49
N VAL A 596 -6.60 -8.09 4.48
CA VAL A 596 -5.14 -8.28 4.29
C VAL A 596 -4.87 -9.61 3.60
N ILE A 597 -5.52 -10.68 4.04
CA ILE A 597 -5.39 -12.02 3.43
C ILE A 597 -5.80 -11.97 1.96
N VAL A 598 -6.95 -11.36 1.65
CA VAL A 598 -7.45 -11.24 0.28
C VAL A 598 -6.44 -10.51 -0.62
N VAL A 599 -5.91 -9.38 -0.16
CA VAL A 599 -4.90 -8.61 -0.91
C VAL A 599 -3.63 -9.44 -1.15
N ILE A 600 -3.12 -10.14 -0.14
CA ILE A 600 -1.92 -10.98 -0.27
C ILE A 600 -2.15 -12.10 -1.27
N VAL A 601 -3.29 -12.77 -1.22
CA VAL A 601 -3.64 -13.86 -2.16
C VAL A 601 -3.72 -13.32 -3.58
N VAL A 602 -4.47 -12.24 -3.81
CA VAL A 602 -4.62 -11.64 -5.15
C VAL A 602 -3.27 -11.18 -5.69
N TYR A 603 -2.47 -10.48 -4.88
CA TYR A 603 -1.14 -10.05 -5.27
C TYR A 603 -0.23 -11.22 -5.64
N THR A 604 -0.24 -12.28 -4.83
CA THR A 604 0.57 -13.48 -5.06
C THR A 604 0.20 -14.16 -6.38
N LEU A 605 -1.09 -14.26 -6.71
CA LEU A 605 -1.55 -14.82 -7.98
C LEU A 605 -1.06 -14.00 -9.18
N ILE A 606 -1.17 -12.68 -9.10
CA ILE A 606 -0.67 -11.78 -10.16
C ILE A 606 0.86 -11.89 -10.28
N TYR A 607 1.57 -11.91 -9.15
CA TYR A 607 3.02 -12.04 -9.13
C TYR A 607 3.49 -13.37 -9.77
N ILE A 608 2.82 -14.48 -9.47
CA ILE A 608 3.08 -15.78 -10.09
C ILE A 608 2.84 -15.72 -11.61
N THR A 609 1.83 -14.99 -12.07
CA THR A 609 1.57 -14.82 -13.50
C THR A 609 2.76 -14.14 -14.20
N PHE A 610 3.35 -13.10 -13.62
CA PHE A 610 4.58 -12.49 -14.14
C PHE A 610 5.76 -13.47 -14.14
N ALA A 611 5.91 -14.28 -13.09
CA ALA A 611 6.96 -15.30 -13.02
C ALA A 611 6.78 -16.37 -14.10
N LEU A 612 5.56 -16.81 -14.38
CA LEU A 612 5.23 -17.75 -15.45
C LEU A 612 5.52 -17.19 -16.84
N ILE A 613 5.14 -15.94 -17.11
CA ILE A 613 5.47 -15.25 -18.36
C ILE A 613 6.99 -15.20 -18.56
N ALA A 614 7.73 -14.83 -17.53
CA ALA A 614 9.18 -14.79 -17.55
C ALA A 614 9.80 -16.18 -17.79
N PHE A 615 9.26 -17.24 -17.18
CA PHE A 615 9.67 -18.63 -17.39
C PHE A 615 9.46 -19.09 -18.84
N VAL A 616 8.27 -18.87 -19.39
CA VAL A 616 7.94 -19.26 -20.78
C VAL A 616 8.86 -18.56 -21.78
N HIS A 617 9.12 -17.27 -21.55
CA HIS A 617 10.01 -16.51 -22.43
C HIS A 617 11.49 -16.98 -22.31
N SER A 618 11.97 -17.20 -21.09
CA SER A 618 13.31 -17.74 -20.83
C SER A 618 13.51 -19.10 -21.50
N ASN A 619 12.51 -20.00 -21.40
CA ASN A 619 12.53 -21.29 -22.06
C ASN A 619 12.60 -21.16 -23.58
N LYS A 620 11.82 -20.22 -24.17
CA LYS A 620 11.85 -19.96 -25.62
C LYS A 620 13.23 -19.44 -26.10
N LEU A 621 13.88 -18.60 -25.29
CA LEU A 621 15.25 -18.13 -25.59
C LEU A 621 16.27 -19.28 -25.55
N ILE A 622 16.23 -20.11 -24.52
CA ILE A 622 17.11 -21.27 -24.38
C ILE A 622 16.90 -22.23 -25.55
N LYS A 623 15.66 -22.58 -25.92
CA LYS A 623 15.36 -23.46 -27.07
C LYS A 623 15.90 -22.93 -28.39
N LYS A 624 15.94 -21.61 -28.63
CA LYS A 624 16.44 -21.02 -29.86
C LYS A 624 17.95 -20.99 -29.92
N THR A 625 18.64 -21.07 -28.78
CA THR A 625 20.08 -20.89 -28.67
C THR A 625 20.83 -22.21 -28.61
N ILE A 626 20.14 -23.27 -28.22
CA ILE A 626 20.61 -24.67 -28.13
C ILE A 626 20.17 -25.47 -29.34
#